data_c84be7fa68730af2bed8f2b0a06d14a2
#
_entry.id   c84be7fa68730af2bed8f2b0a06d14a2
#
_cell.length_a   1.000
_cell.length_b   1.000
_cell.length_c   1.000
_cell.angle_alpha   90.00
_cell.angle_beta   90.00
_cell.angle_gamma   90.00
#
_symmetry.space_group_name_H-M   'P 1'
#
loop_
_entity.id
_entity.type
_entity.pdbx_description
1 polymer ?
#
loop_
_entity_poly.entity_id
_entity_poly.type
_entity_poly.pdbx_seq_one_letter_code
_entity_poly.pdbx_strand_id
1 'polypeptide(L)'
;MSEAENYFPFYLFAARFPNQAEAELFAFEQWEPEPAADVSAAEFSAWEARNPSWRLRQELGYYMDADFVELIDSEDGPQYLESLIHSDAEQQRLRSRIKGHYSHFIVVGSESIHGDQQSAASGPNQRTPQSTPTLDYLGEFNGSSAPH
;
A
#
# COMPACT_ATOMS: atom_id res chain seq x y z
N MET A 1 1.53 3.37 29.71
CA MET A 1 1.31 3.17 29.15
C MET A 1 1.18 2.49 27.90
N SER A 2 0.37 1.76 27.72
CA SER A 2 0.33 0.85 26.60
C SER A 2 -0.21 1.43 25.33
N GLU A 3 -0.78 2.61 25.37
CA GLU A 3 -1.30 3.18 24.13
C GLU A 3 -0.23 3.38 23.07
N ALA A 4 0.96 3.74 23.49
CA ALA A 4 2.04 3.95 22.54
C ALA A 4 2.37 2.68 21.77
N GLU A 5 2.11 1.53 22.35
CA GLU A 5 2.42 0.26 21.71
C GLU A 5 1.44 -0.13 20.61
N ASN A 6 0.31 0.56 20.55
CA ASN A 6 -0.72 0.26 19.56
C ASN A 6 -0.64 1.14 18.32
N TYR A 7 0.30 2.06 18.29
CA TYR A 7 0.48 2.89 17.11
C TYR A 7 1.20 2.12 16.01
N PHE A 8 0.78 2.39 14.78
CA PHE A 8 1.47 1.82 13.63
C PHE A 8 1.60 2.90 12.56
N PRO A 9 2.80 3.13 12.06
CA PRO A 9 2.97 4.10 10.98
C PRO A 9 2.54 3.50 9.64
N PHE A 10 2.00 4.34 8.78
CA PHE A 10 1.64 3.91 7.44
C PHE A 10 1.89 5.04 6.45
N TYR A 11 2.11 4.65 5.20
CA TYR A 11 2.22 5.57 4.09
C TYR A 11 0.88 5.65 3.38
N LEU A 12 0.46 6.86 3.03
CA LEU A 12 -0.83 7.08 2.39
C LEU A 12 -0.65 7.59 0.98
N PHE A 13 -1.33 6.95 0.05
CA PHE A 13 -1.36 7.33 -1.35
C PHE A 13 -2.79 7.56 -1.80
N ALA A 14 -2.98 8.45 -2.77
CA ALA A 14 -4.28 8.67 -3.39
C ALA A 14 -4.17 8.45 -4.89
N ALA A 15 -5.22 7.99 -5.52
CA ALA A 15 -5.19 7.64 -6.91
C ALA A 15 -6.53 7.87 -7.59
N ARG A 16 -6.50 7.85 -8.92
CA ARG A 16 -7.71 7.97 -9.73
C ARG A 16 -7.78 6.76 -10.65
N PHE A 17 -8.73 5.87 -10.36
CA PHE A 17 -8.98 4.70 -11.20
C PHE A 17 -10.37 4.81 -11.81
N PRO A 18 -10.59 4.24 -12.98
CA PRO A 18 -11.91 4.32 -13.61
C PRO A 18 -12.99 3.53 -12.89
N ASN A 19 -12.62 2.50 -12.12
CA ASN A 19 -13.59 1.70 -11.40
C ASN A 19 -12.88 0.87 -10.32
N GLN A 20 -13.67 0.18 -9.51
CA GLN A 20 -13.16 -0.62 -8.41
C GLN A 20 -12.30 -1.79 -8.90
N ALA A 21 -12.68 -2.41 -10.00
CA ALA A 21 -11.92 -3.55 -10.53
C ALA A 21 -10.49 -3.14 -10.90
N GLU A 22 -10.33 -1.98 -11.54
CA GLU A 22 -9.01 -1.49 -11.91
C GLU A 22 -8.19 -1.13 -10.68
N ALA A 23 -8.82 -0.57 -9.65
CA ALA A 23 -8.13 -0.25 -8.42
C ALA A 23 -7.60 -1.51 -7.75
N GLU A 24 -8.39 -2.58 -7.72
CA GLU A 24 -7.99 -3.85 -7.13
C GLU A 24 -6.86 -4.51 -7.91
N LEU A 25 -6.92 -4.44 -9.23
CA LEU A 25 -5.86 -4.99 -10.06
C LEU A 25 -4.51 -4.30 -9.81
N PHE A 26 -4.55 -3.02 -9.47
CA PHE A 26 -3.33 -2.28 -9.17
C PHE A 26 -2.82 -2.56 -7.75
N ALA A 27 -3.73 -2.51 -6.77
CA ALA A 27 -3.34 -2.48 -5.36
C ALA A 27 -2.96 -3.85 -4.82
N PHE A 28 -3.49 -4.93 -5.39
CA PHE A 28 -3.32 -6.26 -4.84
C PHE A 28 -2.57 -7.18 -5.78
N GLU A 29 -1.94 -8.21 -5.21
CA GLU A 29 -1.24 -9.22 -5.98
C GLU A 29 -2.19 -9.95 -6.93
N GLN A 30 -1.70 -10.23 -8.14
CA GLN A 30 -2.47 -10.95 -9.14
C GLN A 30 -1.76 -12.26 -9.45
N TRP A 31 -2.50 -13.34 -9.43
CA TRP A 31 -1.98 -14.68 -9.66
C TRP A 31 -2.65 -15.28 -10.90
N GLU A 32 -1.82 -15.82 -11.80
CA GLU A 32 -2.35 -16.63 -12.89
C GLU A 32 -2.76 -18.00 -12.34
N PRO A 33 -3.68 -18.69 -12.99
CA PRO A 33 -4.04 -20.02 -12.53
C PRO A 33 -2.81 -20.92 -12.44
N GLU A 34 -2.76 -21.75 -11.39
CA GLU A 34 -1.66 -22.67 -11.21
C GLU A 34 -1.65 -23.69 -12.34
N PRO A 35 -0.47 -24.03 -12.89
CA PRO A 35 -0.39 -25.03 -13.95
C PRO A 35 -0.88 -26.40 -13.48
N ALA A 36 -1.29 -27.23 -14.42
CA ALA A 36 -1.67 -28.58 -14.13
C ALA A 36 -0.51 -29.35 -13.50
N ALA A 37 -0.84 -30.40 -12.74
CA ALA A 37 0.18 -31.15 -12.01
C ALA A 37 1.20 -31.85 -12.91
N ASP A 38 0.84 -32.08 -14.18
CA ASP A 38 1.69 -32.78 -15.13
C ASP A 38 2.52 -31.89 -16.04
N VAL A 39 2.53 -30.57 -15.78
CA VAL A 39 3.39 -29.68 -16.58
C VAL A 39 4.85 -29.93 -16.28
N SER A 40 5.73 -29.52 -17.21
CA SER A 40 7.16 -29.69 -17.03
C SER A 40 7.68 -28.79 -15.90
N ALA A 41 8.84 -29.15 -15.35
CA ALA A 41 9.47 -28.32 -14.35
C ALA A 41 9.78 -26.92 -14.90
N ALA A 42 10.15 -26.84 -16.18
CA ALA A 42 10.43 -25.55 -16.82
C ALA A 42 9.16 -24.67 -16.88
N GLU A 43 8.03 -25.27 -17.21
CA GLU A 43 6.78 -24.52 -17.24
C GLU A 43 6.35 -24.05 -15.86
N PHE A 44 6.52 -24.89 -14.85
CA PHE A 44 6.21 -24.52 -13.48
C PHE A 44 7.11 -23.38 -13.00
N SER A 45 8.41 -23.49 -13.28
CA SER A 45 9.36 -22.43 -12.91
C SER A 45 9.05 -21.11 -13.61
N ALA A 46 8.62 -21.16 -14.87
CA ALA A 46 8.24 -19.97 -15.58
C ALA A 46 7.00 -19.32 -14.96
N TRP A 47 6.04 -20.14 -14.55
CA TRP A 47 4.85 -19.63 -13.85
C TRP A 47 5.25 -18.97 -12.53
N GLU A 48 6.10 -19.63 -11.74
CA GLU A 48 6.57 -19.06 -10.48
C GLU A 48 7.30 -17.73 -10.68
N ALA A 49 8.07 -17.64 -11.75
CA ALA A 49 8.87 -16.43 -11.98
C ALA A 49 8.02 -15.21 -12.30
N ARG A 50 6.81 -15.40 -12.86
CA ARG A 50 5.96 -14.26 -13.20
C ARG A 50 4.78 -14.08 -12.22
N ASN A 51 4.69 -14.90 -11.17
CA ASN A 51 3.61 -14.82 -10.19
C ASN A 51 4.15 -14.68 -8.78
N PRO A 52 3.49 -13.87 -7.98
CA PRO A 52 2.40 -12.99 -8.39
C PRO A 52 2.93 -11.77 -9.12
N SER A 53 2.08 -11.12 -9.90
CA SER A 53 2.39 -9.79 -10.39
C SER A 53 1.70 -8.77 -9.48
N TRP A 54 2.35 -7.65 -9.26
CA TRP A 54 1.82 -6.67 -8.30
C TRP A 54 2.24 -5.28 -8.72
N ARG A 55 1.32 -4.59 -9.38
CA ARG A 55 1.62 -3.30 -9.99
C ARG A 55 2.03 -2.25 -8.97
N LEU A 56 1.35 -2.22 -7.81
CA LEU A 56 1.69 -1.27 -6.75
C LEU A 56 3.16 -1.41 -6.33
N ARG A 57 3.59 -2.64 -6.08
CA ARG A 57 4.97 -2.89 -5.67
C ARG A 57 5.95 -2.49 -6.77
N GLN A 58 5.64 -2.85 -8.00
CA GLN A 58 6.50 -2.54 -9.13
C GLN A 58 6.66 -1.04 -9.31
N GLU A 59 5.57 -0.30 -9.16
CA GLU A 59 5.59 1.14 -9.37
C GLU A 59 6.31 1.87 -8.23
N LEU A 60 6.09 1.44 -6.99
CA LEU A 60 6.78 2.03 -5.83
C LEU A 60 8.24 1.64 -5.76
N GLY A 61 8.59 0.46 -6.24
CA GLY A 61 9.98 0.02 -6.27
C GLY A 61 10.51 -0.50 -4.95
N TYR A 62 9.64 -1.06 -4.10
CA TYR A 62 10.04 -1.65 -2.83
C TYR A 62 9.82 -3.14 -2.80
N TYR A 63 10.50 -3.81 -1.87
CA TYR A 63 10.12 -5.16 -1.47
C TYR A 63 9.16 -5.01 -0.30
N MET A 64 7.94 -5.49 -0.46
CA MET A 64 6.90 -5.27 0.54
C MET A 64 5.95 -6.46 0.62
N ASP A 65 5.26 -6.56 1.75
CA ASP A 65 4.28 -7.60 2.02
C ASP A 65 2.87 -7.10 1.69
N ALA A 66 2.09 -7.94 1.04
CA ALA A 66 0.73 -7.57 0.65
C ALA A 66 -0.23 -7.50 1.84
N ASP A 67 0.11 -8.14 2.95
CA ASP A 67 -0.80 -8.24 4.10
C ASP A 67 -1.12 -6.90 4.76
N PHE A 68 -0.29 -5.89 4.52
CA PHE A 68 -0.44 -4.59 5.16
C PHE A 68 -0.82 -3.50 4.16
N VAL A 69 -1.51 -3.88 3.09
CA VAL A 69 -2.00 -2.94 2.08
C VAL A 69 -3.52 -2.91 2.13
N GLU A 70 -4.08 -1.71 2.25
CA GLU A 70 -5.53 -1.52 2.20
C GLU A 70 -5.91 -0.62 1.04
N LEU A 71 -6.99 -0.98 0.36
CA LEU A 71 -7.55 -0.16 -0.69
C LEU A 71 -8.89 0.37 -0.19
N ILE A 72 -9.06 1.68 -0.23
CA ILE A 72 -10.23 2.34 0.34
C ILE A 72 -10.83 3.23 -0.74
N ASP A 73 -12.15 3.14 -0.95
CA ASP A 73 -12.81 4.00 -1.92
C ASP A 73 -12.96 5.43 -1.38
N SER A 74 -13.21 6.36 -2.28
CA SER A 74 -13.25 7.77 -1.90
C SER A 74 -14.50 8.14 -1.10
N GLU A 75 -15.56 7.37 -1.18
CA GLU A 75 -16.76 7.64 -0.42
C GLU A 75 -16.51 7.52 1.08
N ASP A 76 -15.85 6.42 1.47
CA ASP A 76 -15.60 6.14 2.87
C ASP A 76 -14.19 6.55 3.30
N GLY A 77 -13.33 6.85 2.33
CA GLY A 77 -11.91 7.02 2.57
C GLY A 77 -11.54 8.06 3.63
N PRO A 78 -11.94 9.32 3.45
CA PRO A 78 -11.52 10.33 4.42
C PRO A 78 -12.01 10.05 5.83
N GLN A 79 -13.24 9.59 5.99
CA GLN A 79 -13.78 9.27 7.30
C GLN A 79 -13.06 8.08 7.93
N TYR A 80 -12.81 7.04 7.13
CA TYR A 80 -12.10 5.86 7.62
C TYR A 80 -10.67 6.20 8.03
N LEU A 81 -9.98 6.98 7.20
CA LEU A 81 -8.59 7.36 7.49
C LEU A 81 -8.52 8.20 8.77
N GLU A 82 -9.46 9.12 8.98
CA GLU A 82 -9.48 9.89 10.20
C GLU A 82 -9.75 9.02 11.42
N SER A 83 -10.52 7.95 11.25
CA SER A 83 -10.77 7.05 12.36
C SER A 83 -9.54 6.27 12.79
N LEU A 84 -8.56 6.11 11.90
CA LEU A 84 -7.30 5.45 12.22
C LEU A 84 -6.34 6.36 12.99
N ILE A 85 -6.53 7.67 12.88
CA ILE A 85 -5.58 8.64 13.39
C ILE A 85 -6.20 9.34 14.60
N HIS A 86 -5.53 9.25 15.74
CA HIS A 86 -6.06 9.80 16.97
C HIS A 86 -5.63 11.23 17.24
N SER A 87 -4.52 11.65 16.67
CA SER A 87 -4.00 13.00 16.90
C SER A 87 -4.79 14.00 16.05
N ASP A 88 -5.31 15.05 16.68
CA ASP A 88 -6.00 16.11 15.94
C ASP A 88 -5.09 16.79 14.93
N ALA A 89 -3.83 17.00 15.30
CA ALA A 89 -2.87 17.61 14.39
C ALA A 89 -2.62 16.75 13.17
N GLU A 90 -2.53 15.44 13.35
CA GLU A 90 -2.36 14.50 12.24
C GLU A 90 -3.61 14.46 11.37
N GLN A 91 -4.79 14.52 11.97
CA GLN A 91 -6.02 14.54 11.20
C GLN A 91 -6.12 15.80 10.34
N GLN A 92 -5.70 16.93 10.88
CA GLN A 92 -5.67 18.17 10.11
C GLN A 92 -4.66 18.10 8.99
N ARG A 93 -3.50 17.51 9.24
CA ARG A 93 -2.50 17.31 8.21
C ARG A 93 -3.05 16.42 7.09
N LEU A 94 -3.75 15.36 7.45
CA LEU A 94 -4.38 14.48 6.47
C LEU A 94 -5.35 15.27 5.58
N ARG A 95 -6.24 16.05 6.20
CA ARG A 95 -7.21 16.82 5.42
C ARG A 95 -6.53 17.81 4.48
N SER A 96 -5.43 18.39 4.92
CA SER A 96 -4.72 19.37 4.10
C SER A 96 -4.01 18.72 2.91
N ARG A 97 -3.71 17.41 3.00
CA ARG A 97 -3.04 16.69 1.92
C ARG A 97 -4.01 16.14 0.89
N ILE A 98 -5.26 15.93 1.25
CA ILE A 98 -6.27 15.44 0.31
C ILE A 98 -6.80 16.62 -0.48
N LYS A 99 -6.24 16.82 -1.65
CA LYS A 99 -6.63 17.92 -2.53
C LYS A 99 -7.09 17.37 -3.87
N GLY A 100 -8.26 17.83 -4.32
CA GLY A 100 -8.81 17.37 -5.57
C GLY A 100 -9.63 16.11 -5.39
N HIS A 101 -9.94 15.50 -6.49
CA HIS A 101 -10.84 14.35 -6.52
C HIS A 101 -10.08 13.08 -6.80
N TYR A 102 -10.14 12.15 -5.88
CA TYR A 102 -9.52 10.83 -6.03
C TYR A 102 -10.62 9.78 -6.00
N SER A 103 -10.39 8.67 -6.68
CA SER A 103 -11.33 7.56 -6.62
C SER A 103 -11.03 6.63 -5.44
N HIS A 104 -9.75 6.51 -5.09
CA HIS A 104 -9.31 5.55 -4.08
C HIS A 104 -8.12 6.07 -3.31
N PHE A 105 -7.95 5.52 -2.11
CA PHE A 105 -6.76 5.72 -1.29
C PHE A 105 -6.13 4.36 -1.05
N ILE A 106 -4.81 4.33 -0.97
CA ILE A 106 -4.06 3.11 -0.67
C ILE A 106 -3.23 3.36 0.57
N VAL A 107 -3.40 2.50 1.57
CA VAL A 107 -2.65 2.55 2.82
C VAL A 107 -1.63 1.42 2.79
N VAL A 108 -0.37 1.77 3.01
CA VAL A 108 0.71 0.78 3.06
C VAL A 108 1.37 0.90 4.43
N GLY A 109 1.24 -0.13 5.26
CA GLY A 109 1.91 -0.13 6.55
C GLY A 109 3.41 -0.03 6.34
N SER A 110 4.07 0.87 7.07
CA SER A 110 5.50 1.08 6.86
C SER A 110 6.32 -0.16 7.18
N GLU A 111 5.83 -1.00 8.08
CA GLU A 111 6.52 -2.24 8.43
C GLU A 111 6.42 -3.30 7.34
N SER A 112 5.53 -3.11 6.36
CA SER A 112 5.43 -4.04 5.24
C SER A 112 6.59 -3.87 4.26
N ILE A 113 7.27 -2.74 4.29
CA ILE A 113 8.36 -2.46 3.37
C ILE A 113 9.67 -2.93 4.01
N HIS A 114 10.29 -3.93 3.40
CA HIS A 114 11.51 -4.51 3.97
C HIS A 114 12.71 -4.41 3.04
N GLY A 115 12.63 -3.62 1.99
CA GLY A 115 13.75 -3.38 1.11
C GLY A 115 13.37 -2.48 -0.03
N ASP A 116 14.37 -2.06 -0.80
CA ASP A 116 14.21 -1.13 -1.90
C ASP A 116 14.80 -1.76 -3.15
N GLN A 117 13.97 -1.94 -4.19
CA GLN A 117 14.41 -2.55 -5.45
C GLN A 117 15.33 -1.63 -6.24
N GLN A 118 15.28 -0.31 -5.96
CA GLN A 118 16.02 0.67 -6.73
C GLN A 118 17.39 1.00 -6.13
N SER A 119 17.67 0.54 -4.93
CA SER A 119 18.95 0.80 -4.28
C SER A 119 19.37 -0.43 -3.49
N ALA A 120 20.62 -0.44 -3.04
CA ALA A 120 21.12 -1.52 -2.21
C ALA A 120 20.70 -1.35 -0.74
N ALA A 121 20.13 -0.22 -0.38
CA ALA A 121 19.74 0.05 1.01
C ALA A 121 18.59 -0.84 1.43
N SER A 122 18.57 -1.20 2.70
CA SER A 122 17.49 -1.99 3.26
C SER A 122 17.26 -1.56 4.71
N GLY A 123 16.15 -2.03 5.27
CA GLY A 123 15.83 -1.71 6.65
C GLY A 123 15.56 -0.23 6.87
N PRO A 124 16.06 0.34 7.96
CA PRO A 124 15.70 1.71 8.33
C PRO A 124 16.25 2.78 7.38
N ASN A 125 17.16 2.41 6.50
CA ASN A 125 17.76 3.37 5.59
C ASN A 125 17.10 3.41 4.23
N GLN A 126 15.98 2.75 4.07
CA GLN A 126 15.29 2.77 2.78
C GLN A 126 14.73 4.16 2.51
N ARG A 127 14.59 4.48 1.23
CA ARG A 127 14.12 5.79 0.83
C ARG A 127 12.63 5.98 1.18
N THR A 128 12.25 7.24 1.37
CA THR A 128 10.87 7.62 1.60
C THR A 128 10.07 7.47 0.29
N PRO A 129 8.85 6.96 0.35
CA PRO A 129 8.00 6.89 -0.84
C PRO A 129 7.79 8.25 -1.47
N GLN A 130 7.51 8.24 -2.76
CA GLN A 130 7.27 9.46 -3.54
C GLN A 130 6.08 9.22 -4.47
N SER A 131 5.53 10.33 -4.97
CA SER A 131 4.48 10.24 -5.97
C SER A 131 4.99 9.57 -7.24
N THR A 132 4.09 8.86 -7.90
CA THR A 132 4.37 8.15 -9.15
C THR A 132 3.36 8.60 -10.20
N PRO A 133 3.46 8.14 -11.45
CA PRO A 133 2.44 8.49 -12.45
C PRO A 133 1.02 8.06 -12.07
N THR A 134 0.86 7.00 -11.27
CA THR A 134 -0.47 6.53 -10.86
C THR A 134 -0.88 7.06 -9.48
N LEU A 135 0.08 7.36 -8.61
CA LEU A 135 -0.17 7.62 -7.19
C LEU A 135 0.33 8.99 -6.77
N ASP A 136 -0.50 9.69 -6.00
CA ASP A 136 -0.06 10.88 -5.29
C ASP A 136 0.31 10.46 -3.86
N TYR A 137 1.54 10.70 -3.47
CA TYR A 137 1.97 10.38 -2.11
C TYR A 137 1.52 11.50 -1.17
N LEU A 138 0.69 11.16 -0.20
CA LEU A 138 0.13 12.15 0.72
C LEU A 138 0.90 12.25 2.03
N GLY A 139 1.75 11.30 2.34
CA GLY A 139 2.60 11.39 3.52
C GLY A 139 2.55 10.15 4.39
N GLU A 140 3.36 10.19 5.44
CA GLU A 140 3.36 9.15 6.46
C GLU A 140 2.53 9.64 7.65
N PHE A 141 1.69 8.76 8.17
CA PHE A 141 0.83 9.05 9.29
C PHE A 141 0.94 7.95 10.32
N ASN A 142 0.56 8.25 11.55
CA ASN A 142 0.56 7.26 12.60
C ASN A 142 -0.88 6.87 12.91
N GLY A 143 -1.21 5.63 12.61
CA GLY A 143 -2.50 5.08 12.97
C GLY A 143 -2.44 4.47 14.36
N SER A 144 -3.60 4.10 14.87
CA SER A 144 -3.68 3.45 16.16
C SER A 144 -4.70 2.32 16.09
N SER A 145 -4.33 1.18 16.62
CA SER A 145 -5.23 0.03 16.73
C SER A 145 -5.90 -0.02 18.09
N ALA A 146 -5.61 0.91 18.97
CA ALA A 146 -6.18 0.90 20.31
C ALA A 146 -7.69 1.08 20.24
N PRO A 147 -8.45 0.34 21.02
CA PRO A 147 -9.88 0.55 21.09
C PRO A 147 -10.19 1.89 21.76
N HIS A 148 -11.35 2.41 21.45
CA HIS A 148 -11.78 3.71 21.94
C HIS A 148 -12.95 3.59 22.88
#